data_07dc8e3c05c5e233fcb64eae81af4c0f
#
_entry.id   07dc8e3c05c5e233fcb64eae81af4c0f
#
_cell.length_a   1.000
_cell.length_b   1.000
_cell.length_c   1.000
_cell.angle_alpha   90.00
_cell.angle_beta   90.00
_cell.angle_gamma   90.00
#
_symmetry.space_group_name_H-M   'P 1'
#
loop_
_entity.id
_entity.type
_entity.pdbx_description
1 polymer ?
#
loop_
_entity_poly.entity_id
_entity_poly.type
_entity_poly.pdbx_seq_one_letter_code
_entity_poly.pdbx_strand_id
1 'polypeptide(L)'
;MYIWNKSNGQRISTYVIYGEPGSRCCILNGAAARACQRGDEVIISAYEYVNGPQDLYSRKPVVLTFNEDNSIHERLRYVVDGEEDGDFGFHVETE
;
A
#
# COMPACT_ATOMS: atom_id res chain seq x y z
N MET A 1 -8.40 -3.72 -4.65
CA MET A 1 -7.37 -3.51 -3.60
C MET A 1 -7.65 -4.35 -2.38
N TYR A 2 -6.69 -4.46 -1.51
CA TYR A 2 -6.80 -5.21 -0.26
C TYR A 2 -6.63 -4.29 0.92
N ILE A 3 -7.37 -4.57 1.99
CA ILE A 3 -7.25 -3.87 3.25
C ILE A 3 -6.98 -4.91 4.33
N TRP A 4 -5.87 -4.73 5.04
CA TRP A 4 -5.49 -5.58 6.16
C TRP A 4 -5.59 -4.78 7.44
N ASN A 5 -6.45 -5.22 8.36
CA ASN A 5 -6.66 -4.53 9.62
C ASN A 5 -5.64 -5.02 10.65
N LYS A 6 -4.73 -4.16 11.03
CA LYS A 6 -3.69 -4.51 12.01
C LYS A 6 -4.26 -4.70 13.41
N SER A 7 -5.37 -4.06 13.70
CA SER A 7 -5.96 -4.06 15.05
C SER A 7 -6.70 -5.35 15.36
N ASN A 8 -7.26 -6.03 14.35
CA ASN A 8 -8.05 -7.26 14.58
C ASN A 8 -7.65 -8.43 13.68
N GLY A 9 -6.71 -8.25 12.75
CA GLY A 9 -6.27 -9.30 11.84
C GLY A 9 -7.18 -9.59 10.66
N GLN A 10 -8.28 -8.89 10.51
CA GLN A 10 -9.20 -9.08 9.39
C GLN A 10 -8.57 -8.65 8.07
N ARG A 11 -8.90 -9.37 7.00
CA ARG A 11 -8.43 -9.09 5.66
C ARG A 11 -9.60 -9.06 4.72
N ILE A 12 -9.70 -8.01 3.91
CA ILE A 12 -10.78 -7.86 2.93
C ILE A 12 -10.22 -7.40 1.60
N SER A 13 -10.93 -7.75 0.53
CA SER A 13 -10.70 -7.17 -0.79
C SER A 13 -11.88 -6.29 -1.14
N THR A 14 -11.60 -5.15 -1.76
CA THR A 14 -12.61 -4.17 -2.08
C THR A 14 -12.14 -3.28 -3.22
N TYR A 15 -12.91 -2.28 -3.56
CA TYR A 15 -12.58 -1.30 -4.59
C TYR A 15 -12.53 0.10 -4.00
N VAL A 16 -11.95 1.01 -4.77
CA VAL A 16 -11.76 2.40 -4.33
C VAL A 16 -12.91 3.26 -4.80
N ILE A 17 -13.43 4.07 -3.91
CA ILE A 17 -14.31 5.19 -4.24
C ILE A 17 -13.56 6.46 -3.85
N TYR A 18 -13.37 7.36 -4.80
CA TYR A 18 -12.65 8.60 -4.53
C TYR A 18 -13.48 9.50 -3.63
N GLY A 19 -12.84 10.00 -2.59
CA GLY A 19 -13.45 10.96 -1.68
C GLY A 19 -13.09 12.40 -2.00
N GLU A 20 -13.33 13.27 -1.05
CA GLU A 20 -13.01 14.69 -1.18
C GLU A 20 -11.50 14.90 -1.12
N PRO A 21 -10.87 15.53 -2.14
CA PRO A 21 -9.45 15.81 -2.07
C PRO A 21 -9.08 16.66 -0.84
N GLY A 22 -8.02 16.24 -0.14
CA GLY A 22 -7.53 16.94 1.05
C GLY A 22 -8.21 16.59 2.35
N SER A 23 -9.22 15.71 2.33
CA SER A 23 -9.98 15.37 3.55
C SER A 23 -9.20 14.50 4.53
N ARG A 24 -8.23 13.74 4.08
CA ARG A 24 -7.46 12.78 4.89
C ARG A 24 -8.32 11.72 5.59
N CYS A 25 -9.56 11.54 5.14
CA CYS A 25 -10.45 10.51 5.68
C CYS A 25 -10.19 9.18 5.01
N CYS A 26 -10.29 8.11 5.79
CA CYS A 26 -10.36 6.75 5.27
C CYS A 26 -11.69 6.16 5.72
N ILE A 27 -12.62 6.02 4.80
CA ILE A 27 -14.00 5.63 5.11
C ILE A 27 -14.25 4.26 4.49
N LEU A 28 -14.67 3.30 5.32
CA LEU A 28 -15.11 2.00 4.87
C LEU A 28 -16.63 1.94 5.02
N ASN A 29 -17.30 1.47 3.97
CA ASN A 29 -18.74 1.33 4.00
C ASN A 29 -19.18 -0.07 3.56
N GLY A 30 -20.46 -0.36 3.71
CA GLY A 30 -21.02 -1.65 3.33
C GLY A 30 -20.40 -2.80 4.13
N ALA A 31 -20.09 -3.90 3.44
CA ALA A 31 -19.52 -5.09 4.07
C ALA A 31 -18.15 -4.82 4.68
N ALA A 32 -17.35 -3.95 4.07
CA ALA A 32 -16.02 -3.60 4.58
C ALA A 32 -16.09 -2.93 5.97
N ALA A 33 -17.15 -2.19 6.24
CA ALA A 33 -17.36 -1.54 7.53
C ALA A 33 -17.55 -2.54 8.68
N ARG A 34 -17.85 -3.79 8.37
CA ARG A 34 -17.98 -4.85 9.38
C ARG A 34 -16.65 -5.40 9.83
N ALA A 35 -15.60 -5.21 9.04
CA ALA A 35 -14.26 -5.71 9.31
C ALA A 35 -13.35 -4.69 9.99
N CYS A 36 -13.78 -3.44 10.07
CA CYS A 36 -12.98 -2.35 10.62
C CYS A 36 -13.86 -1.46 11.50
N GLN A 37 -13.30 -1.00 12.60
CA GLN A 37 -13.93 -0.05 13.49
C GLN A 37 -13.17 1.27 13.47
N ARG A 38 -13.84 2.33 13.81
CA ARG A 38 -13.21 3.63 13.97
C ARG A 38 -12.04 3.53 14.96
N GLY A 39 -10.89 4.07 14.56
CA GLY A 39 -9.68 3.99 15.35
C GLY A 39 -8.77 2.82 15.01
N ASP A 40 -9.23 1.87 14.20
CA ASP A 40 -8.38 0.78 13.75
C ASP A 40 -7.29 1.28 12.82
N GLU A 41 -6.14 0.60 12.85
CA GLU A 41 -5.03 0.85 11.96
C GLU A 41 -5.06 -0.18 10.83
N VAL A 42 -5.03 0.31 9.59
CA VAL A 42 -5.14 -0.56 8.40
C VAL A 42 -3.96 -0.37 7.46
N ILE A 43 -3.67 -1.43 6.71
CA ILE A 43 -2.73 -1.40 5.59
C ILE A 43 -3.56 -1.56 4.33
N ILE A 44 -3.39 -0.65 3.38
CA ILE A 44 -4.09 -0.67 2.10
C ILE A 44 -3.09 -0.98 1.00
N SER A 45 -3.41 -1.97 0.16
CA SER A 45 -2.50 -2.43 -0.89
C SER A 45 -3.24 -2.62 -2.20
N ALA A 46 -2.60 -2.21 -3.28
CA ALA A 46 -3.05 -2.50 -4.65
C ALA A 46 -2.00 -3.36 -5.35
N TYR A 47 -2.45 -4.19 -6.28
CA TYR A 47 -1.58 -5.13 -6.96
C TYR A 47 -1.56 -4.90 -8.46
N GLU A 48 -0.43 -5.23 -9.05
CA GLU A 48 -0.25 -5.31 -10.49
C GLU A 48 0.36 -6.67 -10.82
N TYR A 49 -0.19 -7.34 -11.83
CA TYR A 49 0.41 -8.56 -12.37
C TYR A 49 1.42 -8.20 -13.43
N VAL A 50 2.57 -8.84 -13.39
CA VAL A 50 3.65 -8.62 -14.36
C VAL A 50 3.95 -9.91 -15.10
N ASN A 51 4.54 -9.81 -16.31
CA ASN A 51 4.72 -10.94 -17.20
C ASN A 51 6.03 -11.70 -16.96
N GLY A 52 6.97 -11.12 -16.27
CA GLY A 52 8.26 -11.78 -16.04
C GLY A 52 9.16 -10.97 -15.11
N PRO A 53 10.31 -11.57 -14.71
CA PRO A 53 11.21 -10.93 -13.76
C PRO A 53 11.74 -9.57 -14.23
N GLN A 54 11.88 -9.36 -15.55
CA GLN A 54 12.36 -8.09 -16.08
C GLN A 54 11.48 -6.91 -15.69
N ASP A 55 10.18 -7.15 -15.50
CA ASP A 55 9.25 -6.09 -15.14
C ASP A 55 9.50 -5.54 -13.73
N LEU A 56 10.19 -6.32 -12.89
CA LEU A 56 10.55 -5.87 -11.55
C LEU A 56 11.52 -4.68 -11.57
N TYR A 57 12.36 -4.58 -12.60
CA TYR A 57 13.31 -3.49 -12.70
C TYR A 57 12.64 -2.17 -13.09
N SER A 58 11.57 -2.23 -13.86
CA SER A 58 10.85 -1.03 -14.31
C SER A 58 9.72 -0.63 -13.36
N ARG A 59 9.22 -1.56 -12.57
CA ARG A 59 8.17 -1.30 -11.57
C ARG A 59 8.81 -0.88 -10.26
N LYS A 60 8.45 0.28 -9.79
CA LYS A 60 8.99 0.83 -8.55
C LYS A 60 7.82 1.15 -7.63
N PRO A 61 7.33 0.17 -6.88
CA PRO A 61 6.19 0.38 -6.00
C PRO A 61 6.42 1.52 -5.04
N VAL A 62 5.37 2.30 -4.83
CA VAL A 62 5.39 3.41 -3.87
C VAL A 62 4.70 2.95 -2.60
N VAL A 63 5.33 3.20 -1.47
CA VAL A 63 4.76 2.94 -0.16
C VAL A 63 4.65 4.27 0.59
N LEU A 64 3.45 4.56 1.07
CA LEU A 64 3.20 5.73 1.89
C LEU A 64 3.01 5.29 3.34
N THR A 65 3.68 5.97 4.24
CA THR A 65 3.41 5.83 5.68
C THR A 65 2.72 7.10 6.16
N PHE A 66 1.96 6.97 7.25
CA PHE A 66 1.08 8.04 7.70
C PHE A 66 1.27 8.34 9.18
N ASN A 67 1.07 9.58 9.54
CA ASN A 67 0.95 10.02 10.93
C ASN A 67 -0.44 9.67 11.46
N GLU A 68 -0.66 9.85 12.75
CA GLU A 68 -1.94 9.54 13.41
C GLU A 68 -3.12 10.33 12.81
N ASP A 69 -2.86 11.51 12.26
CA ASP A 69 -3.89 12.35 11.65
C ASP A 69 -4.11 12.06 10.16
N ASN A 70 -3.55 10.95 9.66
CA ASN A 70 -3.59 10.54 8.26
C ASN A 70 -2.84 11.47 7.30
N SER A 71 -2.01 12.37 7.80
CA SER A 71 -1.06 13.07 6.95
C SER A 71 0.08 12.14 6.56
N ILE A 72 0.67 12.37 5.38
CA ILE A 72 1.77 11.52 4.90
C ILE A 72 3.01 11.80 5.75
N HIS A 73 3.57 10.72 6.28
CA HIS A 73 4.83 10.78 7.05
C HIS A 73 6.02 10.58 6.12
N GLU A 74 6.02 9.47 5.36
CA GLU A 74 7.09 9.15 4.42
C GLU A 74 6.53 8.66 3.10
N ARG A 75 7.26 8.96 2.03
CA ARG A 75 7.02 8.39 0.71
C ARG A 75 8.26 7.61 0.30
N LEU A 76 8.08 6.31 0.11
CA LEU A 76 9.15 5.37 -0.16
C LEU A 76 9.00 4.76 -1.54
N ARG A 77 10.13 4.47 -2.19
CA ARG A 77 10.19 3.67 -3.41
C ARG A 77 10.89 2.36 -3.13
N TYR A 78 10.29 1.28 -3.57
CA TYR A 78 10.93 -0.03 -3.56
C TYR A 78 11.59 -0.22 -4.91
N VAL A 79 12.90 -0.48 -4.90
CA VAL A 79 13.70 -0.58 -6.12
C VAL A 79 14.35 -1.95 -6.18
N VAL A 80 14.19 -2.62 -7.32
CA VAL A 80 14.87 -3.88 -7.62
C VAL A 80 15.89 -3.61 -8.71
N ASP A 81 17.15 -3.93 -8.43
CA ASP A 81 18.24 -3.80 -9.38
C ASP A 81 18.79 -5.16 -9.76
N GLY A 82 19.39 -5.26 -10.97
CA GLY A 82 20.15 -6.43 -11.37
C GLY A 82 21.57 -6.33 -10.86
N GLU A 83 22.07 -7.41 -10.27
CA GLU A 83 23.46 -7.52 -9.88
C GLU A 83 24.31 -8.13 -11.00
N GLU A 84 25.62 -7.88 -11.01
CA GLU A 84 26.53 -8.40 -12.03
C GLU A 84 26.58 -9.93 -12.10
N ASP A 85 26.33 -10.60 -10.98
CA ASP A 85 26.31 -12.05 -10.88
C ASP A 85 24.94 -12.66 -11.26
N GLY A 86 23.96 -11.84 -11.66
CA GLY A 86 22.62 -12.27 -12.01
C GLY A 86 21.64 -12.31 -10.87
N ASP A 87 22.06 -11.97 -9.66
CA ASP A 87 21.16 -11.86 -8.51
C ASP A 87 20.38 -10.54 -8.53
N PHE A 88 19.31 -10.48 -7.75
CA PHE A 88 18.54 -9.27 -7.59
C PHE A 88 19.05 -8.49 -6.37
N GLY A 89 19.26 -7.19 -6.55
CA GLY A 89 19.43 -6.27 -5.43
C GLY A 89 18.10 -5.63 -5.10
N PHE A 90 17.84 -5.39 -3.84
CA PHE A 90 16.65 -4.69 -3.38
C PHE A 90 17.05 -3.60 -2.41
N HIS A 91 16.50 -2.40 -2.62
CA HIS A 91 16.69 -1.31 -1.66
C HIS A 91 15.46 -0.42 -1.62
N VAL A 92 15.37 0.39 -0.58
CA VAL A 92 14.28 1.34 -0.36
C VAL A 92 14.85 2.75 -0.47
N GLU A 93 14.24 3.55 -1.33
CA GLU A 93 14.59 4.97 -1.47
C GLU A 93 13.50 5.82 -0.81
N THR A 94 13.93 6.82 -0.05
CA THR A 94 13.02 7.81 0.54
C THR A 94 12.91 8.99 -0.41
N GLU A 95 11.68 9.34 -0.77
CA GLU A 95 11.40 10.50 -1.62
C GLU A 95 11.11 11.75 -0.81
#